data_7e89eecea6cbfc3daff319fddfd27bf6
#
_entry.id   7e89eecea6cbfc3daff319fddfd27bf6
#
_cell.length_a   1.000
_cell.length_b   1.000
_cell.length_c   1.000
_cell.angle_alpha   90.00
_cell.angle_beta   90.00
_cell.angle_gamma   90.00
#
_symmetry.space_group_name_H-M   'P 1'
#
loop_
_entity.id
_entity.type
_entity.pdbx_description
1 polymer ?
#
loop_
_entity_poly.entity_id
_entity_poly.type
_entity_poly.pdbx_seq_one_letter_code
_entity_poly.pdbx_strand_id
1 'polypeptide(L)'
;VKLENYILSIGKKWVSPPYNIDGWRLDVAADLGHSNEYNHEFWKKFRETVKSANPDAIILAEHYGDPSEWLQGDEWDTVMNYDAFMEPVTWFLTGMEKHSDEDRVELRGNADYFIQAMKYHMANMLTPSLYVAMNELSNHDHSRFLTRTNHMVGRVDKLGYESASEYTNEAVMREAVIMQMTWVGAPTVYYGDEAGVCGFTDPDNRRTYPWGHENHELIAFHKDIIQIHKESEALRYGSLEILLGEENLLAYGRFTEAEKVIIIIHNRSELSEVTVPVWRAEVPMKCKMQSNIYSYEHGYKMDSEQYLVEDGEVVLNMGKYSAVVMTYKS
;
A
#
# COMPACT_ATOMS: atom_id res chain seq x y z
N VAL A 1 -23.23 24.46 -17.90
CA VAL A 1 -24.43 23.60 -18.09
C VAL A 1 -24.26 22.60 -19.23
N LYS A 2 -23.93 22.99 -20.49
CA LYS A 2 -23.81 21.96 -21.57
C LYS A 2 -22.64 21.03 -21.38
N LEU A 3 -21.45 21.50 -21.04
CA LEU A 3 -20.26 20.69 -20.80
C LEU A 3 -20.43 19.82 -19.56
N GLU A 4 -20.94 20.36 -18.47
CA GLU A 4 -21.25 19.65 -17.24
C GLU A 4 -22.16 18.45 -17.52
N ASN A 5 -23.33 18.70 -18.17
CA ASN A 5 -24.27 17.62 -18.51
C ASN A 5 -23.65 16.56 -19.43
N TYR A 6 -22.75 16.96 -20.33
CA TYR A 6 -22.03 16.03 -21.19
C TYR A 6 -21.10 15.12 -20.38
N ILE A 7 -20.30 15.68 -19.46
CA ILE A 7 -19.39 14.91 -18.61
C ILE A 7 -20.19 13.96 -17.71
N LEU A 8 -21.27 14.44 -17.06
CA LEU A 8 -22.15 13.60 -16.25
C LEU A 8 -22.74 12.45 -17.07
N SER A 9 -23.15 12.71 -18.32
CA SER A 9 -23.66 11.67 -19.22
C SER A 9 -22.60 10.60 -19.56
N ILE A 10 -21.33 10.97 -19.67
CA ILE A 10 -20.21 10.03 -19.83
C ILE A 10 -20.04 9.19 -18.56
N GLY A 11 -20.04 9.82 -17.38
CA GLY A 11 -19.99 9.14 -16.10
C GLY A 11 -21.03 8.04 -15.97
N LYS A 12 -22.28 8.36 -16.31
CA LYS A 12 -23.38 7.41 -16.32
C LYS A 12 -23.23 6.31 -17.37
N LYS A 13 -22.85 6.70 -18.60
CA LYS A 13 -22.79 5.78 -19.75
C LYS A 13 -21.91 4.58 -19.48
N TRP A 14 -20.71 4.78 -18.97
CA TRP A 14 -19.72 3.72 -18.84
C TRP A 14 -20.03 2.74 -17.70
N VAL A 15 -20.67 3.17 -16.62
CA VAL A 15 -21.13 2.27 -15.55
C VAL A 15 -22.43 1.56 -15.85
N SER A 16 -23.06 1.88 -17.01
CA SER A 16 -24.33 1.28 -17.48
C SER A 16 -24.08 0.22 -18.55
N PRO A 17 -25.07 -0.68 -18.82
CA PRO A 17 -25.02 -1.59 -19.97
C PRO A 17 -24.83 -0.85 -21.29
N PRO A 18 -24.07 -1.40 -22.27
CA PRO A 18 -23.39 -2.72 -22.23
C PRO A 18 -22.00 -2.70 -21.62
N TYR A 19 -21.50 -1.53 -21.17
CA TYR A 19 -20.10 -1.38 -20.72
C TYR A 19 -19.88 -1.94 -19.32
N ASN A 20 -20.74 -1.57 -18.34
CA ASN A 20 -20.73 -2.06 -16.96
C ASN A 20 -19.36 -2.02 -16.29
N ILE A 21 -18.62 -0.90 -16.42
CA ILE A 21 -17.37 -0.75 -15.68
C ILE A 21 -17.68 -0.60 -14.19
N ASP A 22 -16.69 -1.01 -13.33
CA ASP A 22 -16.88 -1.07 -11.88
C ASP A 22 -16.71 0.29 -11.17
N GLY A 23 -16.29 1.33 -11.89
CA GLY A 23 -16.16 2.67 -11.32
C GLY A 23 -15.27 3.62 -12.10
N TRP A 24 -14.89 4.71 -11.45
CA TRP A 24 -14.11 5.78 -12.02
C TRP A 24 -12.90 6.11 -11.16
N ARG A 25 -11.73 6.28 -11.78
CA ARG A 25 -10.60 7.03 -11.24
C ARG A 25 -10.63 8.41 -11.85
N LEU A 26 -10.67 9.43 -11.03
CA LEU A 26 -10.82 10.82 -11.40
C LEU A 26 -9.47 11.52 -11.33
N ASP A 27 -9.04 12.05 -12.47
CA ASP A 27 -7.77 12.75 -12.63
C ASP A 27 -7.84 14.15 -12.03
N VAL A 28 -6.87 14.53 -11.21
CA VAL A 28 -6.72 15.85 -10.58
C VAL A 28 -8.05 16.39 -10.03
N ALA A 29 -8.77 15.55 -9.33
CA ALA A 29 -10.20 15.76 -9.01
C ALA A 29 -10.49 17.03 -8.19
N ALA A 30 -9.57 17.39 -7.27
CA ALA A 30 -9.73 18.57 -6.42
C ALA A 30 -9.63 19.90 -7.19
N ASP A 31 -8.94 19.91 -8.33
CA ASP A 31 -8.71 21.13 -9.13
C ASP A 31 -9.79 21.35 -10.21
N LEU A 32 -10.81 20.48 -10.27
CA LEU A 32 -11.86 20.61 -11.26
C LEU A 32 -12.70 21.87 -11.00
N GLY A 33 -12.87 22.68 -12.03
CA GLY A 33 -13.74 23.85 -12.00
C GLY A 33 -12.99 25.16 -11.73
N HIS A 34 -13.73 26.19 -11.34
CA HIS A 34 -13.24 27.56 -11.18
C HIS A 34 -13.37 28.07 -9.74
N SER A 35 -13.99 27.32 -8.86
CA SER A 35 -14.06 27.59 -7.43
C SER A 35 -14.26 26.28 -6.65
N ASN A 36 -13.94 26.33 -5.36
CA ASN A 36 -14.11 25.19 -4.45
C ASN A 36 -15.59 24.78 -4.34
N GLU A 37 -16.50 25.75 -4.24
CA GLU A 37 -17.94 25.50 -4.15
C GLU A 37 -18.46 24.80 -5.41
N TYR A 38 -17.98 25.20 -6.59
CA TYR A 38 -18.35 24.53 -7.84
C TYR A 38 -17.78 23.10 -7.92
N ASN A 39 -16.56 22.90 -7.44
CA ASN A 39 -15.94 21.57 -7.36
C ASN A 39 -16.79 20.60 -6.57
N HIS A 40 -17.15 20.96 -5.32
CA HIS A 40 -18.01 20.14 -4.47
C HIS A 40 -19.40 19.91 -5.07
N GLU A 41 -20.04 20.97 -5.64
CA GLU A 41 -21.34 20.84 -6.29
C GLU A 41 -21.29 19.85 -7.49
N PHE A 42 -20.21 19.91 -8.28
CA PHE A 42 -20.01 19.01 -9.41
C PHE A 42 -19.84 17.55 -8.96
N TRP A 43 -19.01 17.28 -7.95
CA TRP A 43 -18.76 15.90 -7.50
C TRP A 43 -20.00 15.29 -6.83
N LYS A 44 -20.82 16.06 -6.15
CA LYS A 44 -22.13 15.59 -5.66
C LYS A 44 -23.05 15.16 -6.81
N LYS A 45 -23.15 15.98 -7.85
CA LYS A 45 -23.91 15.61 -9.07
C LYS A 45 -23.34 14.41 -9.78
N PHE A 46 -22.01 14.30 -9.86
CA PHE A 46 -21.33 13.17 -10.46
C PHE A 46 -21.65 11.89 -9.71
N ARG A 47 -21.51 11.92 -8.38
CA ARG A 47 -21.87 10.78 -7.53
C ARG A 47 -23.35 10.38 -7.71
N GLU A 48 -24.27 11.30 -7.61
CA GLU A 48 -25.69 11.02 -7.82
C GLU A 48 -25.93 10.36 -9.17
N THR A 49 -25.31 10.88 -10.23
CA THR A 49 -25.44 10.38 -11.59
C THR A 49 -24.89 8.95 -11.74
N VAL A 50 -23.69 8.69 -11.19
CA VAL A 50 -23.03 7.38 -11.26
C VAL A 50 -23.77 6.35 -10.41
N LYS A 51 -24.04 6.69 -9.13
CA LYS A 51 -24.67 5.76 -8.18
C LYS A 51 -26.14 5.44 -8.54
N SER A 52 -26.84 6.35 -9.20
CA SER A 52 -28.20 6.07 -9.73
C SER A 52 -28.19 5.08 -10.90
N ALA A 53 -27.09 4.99 -11.62
CA ALA A 53 -26.92 4.03 -12.72
C ALA A 53 -26.35 2.68 -12.26
N ASN A 54 -25.37 2.72 -11.38
CA ASN A 54 -24.75 1.56 -10.75
C ASN A 54 -24.38 1.91 -9.29
N PRO A 55 -25.16 1.51 -8.29
CA PRO A 55 -24.90 1.83 -6.89
C PRO A 55 -23.58 1.25 -6.36
N ASP A 56 -23.09 0.17 -6.97
CA ASP A 56 -21.85 -0.50 -6.57
C ASP A 56 -20.60 0.09 -7.24
N ALA A 57 -20.75 0.99 -8.22
CA ALA A 57 -19.62 1.62 -8.89
C ALA A 57 -18.80 2.49 -7.93
N ILE A 58 -17.48 2.24 -7.86
CA ILE A 58 -16.58 3.04 -7.03
C ILE A 58 -16.24 4.38 -7.68
N ILE A 59 -16.11 5.42 -6.87
CA ILE A 59 -15.61 6.74 -7.27
C ILE A 59 -14.33 7.01 -6.48
N LEU A 60 -13.19 6.85 -7.15
CA LEU A 60 -11.85 6.99 -6.60
C LEU A 60 -11.19 8.23 -7.20
N ALA A 61 -10.73 9.15 -6.37
CA ALA A 61 -10.09 10.38 -6.83
C ALA A 61 -8.57 10.34 -6.70
N GLU A 62 -7.89 10.96 -7.66
CA GLU A 62 -6.52 11.38 -7.45
C GLU A 62 -6.53 12.68 -6.66
N HIS A 63 -5.89 12.65 -5.50
CA HIS A 63 -5.74 13.80 -4.63
C HIS A 63 -4.52 13.65 -3.72
N TYR A 64 -3.76 14.72 -3.57
CA TYR A 64 -2.67 14.87 -2.61
C TYR A 64 -3.15 15.70 -1.42
N GLY A 65 -2.73 15.34 -0.21
CA GLY A 65 -3.09 16.03 1.01
C GLY A 65 -4.38 15.51 1.64
N ASP A 66 -5.05 16.36 2.41
CA ASP A 66 -6.24 15.99 3.19
C ASP A 66 -7.50 15.85 2.31
N PRO A 67 -8.04 14.64 2.12
CA PRO A 67 -9.24 14.42 1.31
C PRO A 67 -10.55 14.56 2.09
N SER A 68 -10.50 14.92 3.37
CA SER A 68 -11.64 14.83 4.30
C SER A 68 -12.88 15.59 3.83
N GLU A 69 -12.71 16.73 3.16
CA GLU A 69 -13.83 17.54 2.66
C GLU A 69 -14.67 16.81 1.61
N TRP A 70 -14.05 15.94 0.79
CA TRP A 70 -14.75 15.18 -0.27
C TRP A 70 -15.19 13.78 0.16
N LEU A 71 -14.71 13.27 1.30
CA LEU A 71 -15.00 11.91 1.77
C LEU A 71 -16.14 11.87 2.81
N GLN A 72 -17.09 12.81 2.73
CA GLN A 72 -18.24 12.86 3.64
C GLN A 72 -19.40 11.92 3.25
N GLY A 73 -19.25 11.15 2.17
CA GLY A 73 -20.23 10.17 1.71
C GLY A 73 -21.14 10.66 0.58
N ASP A 74 -21.00 11.91 0.16
CA ASP A 74 -21.82 12.54 -0.88
C ASP A 74 -21.03 12.94 -2.15
N GLU A 75 -19.70 12.69 -2.19
CA GLU A 75 -18.83 12.98 -3.32
C GLU A 75 -18.01 11.74 -3.71
N TRP A 76 -16.72 11.66 -3.31
CA TRP A 76 -15.87 10.50 -3.62
C TRP A 76 -16.09 9.38 -2.61
N ASP A 77 -15.88 8.13 -3.04
CA ASP A 77 -15.83 7.00 -2.12
C ASP A 77 -14.46 6.91 -1.43
N THR A 78 -13.38 7.20 -2.16
CA THR A 78 -12.01 7.07 -1.69
C THR A 78 -11.02 7.78 -2.60
N VAL A 79 -9.72 7.67 -2.28
CA VAL A 79 -8.61 8.29 -3.00
C VAL A 79 -7.49 7.30 -3.32
N MET A 80 -6.62 7.66 -4.26
CA MET A 80 -5.26 7.11 -4.36
C MET A 80 -4.53 7.46 -3.06
N ASN A 81 -4.08 6.43 -2.33
CA ASN A 81 -3.64 6.59 -0.94
C ASN A 81 -2.17 7.02 -0.83
N TYR A 82 -1.87 8.23 -1.29
CA TYR A 82 -0.53 8.78 -1.26
C TYR A 82 -0.04 9.03 0.17
N ASP A 83 -0.81 9.82 0.92
CA ASP A 83 -0.37 10.33 2.22
C ASP A 83 -0.52 9.30 3.35
N ALA A 84 -1.58 8.47 3.32
CA ALA A 84 -1.82 7.46 4.35
C ALA A 84 -1.26 6.06 3.98
N PHE A 85 -0.43 5.94 2.94
CA PHE A 85 0.24 4.69 2.59
C PHE A 85 1.54 4.90 1.81
N MET A 86 1.49 5.38 0.55
CA MET A 86 2.65 5.37 -0.35
C MET A 86 3.84 6.14 0.22
N GLU A 87 3.64 7.38 0.63
CA GLU A 87 4.72 8.24 1.11
C GLU A 87 5.34 7.76 2.42
N PRO A 88 4.56 7.46 3.48
CA PRO A 88 5.15 6.92 4.70
C PRO A 88 5.91 5.61 4.50
N VAL A 89 5.40 4.71 3.63
CA VAL A 89 6.07 3.43 3.32
C VAL A 89 7.39 3.66 2.60
N THR A 90 7.42 4.52 1.57
CA THR A 90 8.67 4.79 0.84
C THR A 90 9.71 5.47 1.73
N TRP A 91 9.30 6.45 2.56
CA TRP A 91 10.19 7.09 3.51
C TRP A 91 10.76 6.11 4.53
N PHE A 92 9.92 5.28 5.13
CA PHE A 92 10.34 4.30 6.14
C PHE A 92 11.31 3.26 5.58
N LEU A 93 10.99 2.66 4.44
CA LEU A 93 11.79 1.56 3.89
C LEU A 93 13.03 2.03 3.13
N THR A 94 12.96 3.18 2.46
CA THR A 94 14.04 3.60 1.56
C THR A 94 14.65 4.97 1.90
N GLY A 95 13.94 5.87 2.57
CA GLY A 95 14.33 7.27 2.71
C GLY A 95 14.17 8.09 1.43
N MET A 96 13.73 7.45 0.33
CA MET A 96 13.59 8.11 -0.96
C MET A 96 12.21 8.75 -1.13
N GLU A 97 12.22 9.96 -1.68
CA GLU A 97 11.00 10.63 -2.14
C GLU A 97 10.39 9.87 -3.35
N LYS A 98 9.08 9.92 -3.51
CA LYS A 98 8.31 9.16 -4.53
C LYS A 98 8.77 9.36 -5.98
N HIS A 99 9.36 10.51 -6.32
CA HIS A 99 9.96 10.77 -7.64
C HIS A 99 11.46 10.48 -7.72
N SER A 100 12.08 10.03 -6.61
CA SER A 100 13.53 9.91 -6.43
C SER A 100 14.27 11.25 -6.51
N ASP A 101 13.61 12.36 -6.24
CA ASP A 101 14.22 13.68 -6.27
C ASP A 101 14.99 14.02 -4.98
N GLU A 102 14.74 13.28 -3.89
CA GLU A 102 15.34 13.51 -2.58
C GLU A 102 15.59 12.18 -1.84
N ASP A 103 16.72 12.05 -1.13
CA ASP A 103 17.00 11.01 -0.14
C ASP A 103 17.07 11.65 1.26
N ARG A 104 16.09 11.34 2.11
CA ARG A 104 15.99 11.80 3.48
C ARG A 104 16.36 10.68 4.44
N VAL A 105 17.66 10.52 4.63
CA VAL A 105 18.24 9.44 5.46
C VAL A 105 17.66 9.41 6.88
N GLU A 106 17.26 10.57 7.44
CA GLU A 106 16.65 10.69 8.77
C GLU A 106 15.23 10.11 8.87
N LEU A 107 14.57 9.87 7.74
CA LEU A 107 13.27 9.21 7.68
C LEU A 107 13.38 7.70 7.47
N ARG A 108 14.52 7.24 6.92
CA ARG A 108 14.77 5.82 6.69
C ARG A 108 14.83 5.07 8.01
N GLY A 109 13.98 4.06 8.15
CA GLY A 109 13.88 3.26 9.37
C GLY A 109 13.24 3.98 10.56
N ASN A 110 12.80 5.22 10.41
CA ASN A 110 12.20 6.01 11.49
C ASN A 110 10.75 5.57 11.72
N ALA A 111 10.57 4.57 12.59
CA ALA A 111 9.25 4.03 12.90
C ALA A 111 8.33 5.06 13.59
N ASP A 112 8.88 5.96 14.40
CA ASP A 112 8.08 6.99 15.07
C ASP A 112 7.46 7.95 14.05
N TYR A 113 8.25 8.40 13.08
CA TYR A 113 7.73 9.23 11.98
C TYR A 113 6.67 8.49 11.18
N PHE A 114 6.96 7.23 10.78
CA PHE A 114 6.02 6.39 10.04
C PHE A 114 4.68 6.25 10.76
N ILE A 115 4.71 5.88 12.05
CA ILE A 115 3.51 5.67 12.87
C ILE A 115 2.72 6.97 13.01
N GLN A 116 3.38 8.11 13.24
CA GLN A 116 2.72 9.41 13.38
C GLN A 116 2.09 9.84 12.07
N ALA A 117 2.80 9.73 10.93
CA ALA A 117 2.30 10.07 9.61
C ALA A 117 1.07 9.21 9.24
N MET A 118 1.16 7.88 9.43
CA MET A 118 0.04 6.98 9.17
C MET A 118 -1.18 7.32 10.02
N LYS A 119 -1.00 7.51 11.33
CA LYS A 119 -2.11 7.87 12.23
C LYS A 119 -2.76 9.19 11.83
N TYR A 120 -1.97 10.20 11.51
CA TYR A 120 -2.46 11.51 11.13
C TYR A 120 -3.29 11.44 9.84
N HIS A 121 -2.74 10.87 8.78
CA HIS A 121 -3.41 10.83 7.48
C HIS A 121 -4.60 9.86 7.44
N MET A 122 -4.51 8.71 8.11
CA MET A 122 -5.65 7.80 8.24
C MET A 122 -6.82 8.42 8.99
N ALA A 123 -6.56 9.28 9.98
CA ALA A 123 -7.61 9.97 10.73
C ALA A 123 -8.42 10.98 9.90
N ASN A 124 -7.88 11.41 8.74
CA ASN A 124 -8.58 12.29 7.81
C ASN A 124 -9.59 11.56 6.90
N MET A 125 -9.69 10.24 7.02
CA MET A 125 -10.62 9.43 6.23
C MET A 125 -11.64 8.72 7.12
N LEU A 126 -12.90 8.71 6.70
CA LEU A 126 -13.90 7.83 7.31
C LEU A 126 -13.52 6.36 7.08
N THR A 127 -13.84 5.50 8.02
CA THR A 127 -13.48 4.07 7.97
C THR A 127 -13.85 3.39 6.63
N PRO A 128 -15.06 3.57 6.05
CA PRO A 128 -15.38 2.96 4.76
C PRO A 128 -14.47 3.44 3.62
N SER A 129 -14.11 4.72 3.59
CA SER A 129 -13.20 5.28 2.58
C SER A 129 -11.77 4.76 2.74
N LEU A 130 -11.30 4.63 3.99
CA LEU A 130 -9.97 4.11 4.29
C LEU A 130 -9.80 2.64 3.88
N TYR A 131 -10.82 1.80 4.12
CA TYR A 131 -10.74 0.35 3.77
C TYR A 131 -10.72 0.07 2.27
N VAL A 132 -11.13 1.02 1.45
CA VAL A 132 -11.07 0.93 -0.02
C VAL A 132 -10.08 1.92 -0.64
N ALA A 133 -9.27 2.61 0.17
CA ALA A 133 -8.22 3.51 -0.30
C ALA A 133 -7.17 2.74 -1.10
N MET A 134 -6.76 3.29 -2.22
CA MET A 134 -5.88 2.63 -3.18
C MET A 134 -4.44 2.62 -2.70
N ASN A 135 -4.01 1.53 -2.06
CA ASN A 135 -2.65 1.34 -1.57
C ASN A 135 -1.74 0.89 -2.72
N GLU A 136 -0.89 1.76 -3.19
CA GLU A 136 0.08 1.49 -4.25
C GLU A 136 1.50 1.79 -3.81
N LEU A 137 2.47 1.09 -4.39
CA LEU A 137 3.91 1.34 -4.18
C LEU A 137 4.48 2.18 -5.32
N SER A 138 3.98 1.96 -6.53
CA SER A 138 4.35 2.67 -7.75
C SER A 138 3.09 3.01 -8.53
N ASN A 139 3.19 4.03 -9.41
CA ASN A 139 2.17 4.36 -10.39
C ASN A 139 2.80 5.00 -11.64
N HIS A 140 1.96 5.52 -12.52
CA HIS A 140 2.38 6.11 -13.79
C HIS A 140 3.08 7.49 -13.70
N ASP A 141 3.11 8.11 -12.52
CA ASP A 141 3.76 9.41 -12.28
C ASP A 141 5.06 9.29 -11.49
N HIS A 142 5.13 8.32 -10.56
CA HIS A 142 6.21 8.19 -9.60
C HIS A 142 7.30 7.22 -10.07
N SER A 143 8.49 7.30 -9.52
CA SER A 143 9.50 6.28 -9.75
C SER A 143 9.04 4.91 -9.21
N ARG A 144 9.48 3.84 -9.85
CA ARG A 144 9.18 2.47 -9.39
C ARG A 144 9.72 2.25 -7.99
N PHE A 145 8.98 1.57 -7.11
CA PHE A 145 9.43 1.32 -5.75
C PHE A 145 10.77 0.56 -5.73
N LEU A 146 10.92 -0.44 -6.59
CA LEU A 146 12.18 -1.19 -6.69
C LEU A 146 13.36 -0.27 -7.05
N THR A 147 13.18 0.72 -7.93
CA THR A 147 14.20 1.74 -8.23
C THR A 147 14.55 2.56 -7.00
N ARG A 148 13.57 3.00 -6.20
CA ARG A 148 13.84 3.77 -4.98
C ARG A 148 14.71 3.03 -3.95
N THR A 149 14.75 1.70 -3.99
CA THR A 149 15.63 0.90 -3.12
C THR A 149 17.11 1.04 -3.42
N ASN A 150 17.49 1.64 -4.54
CA ASN A 150 18.89 1.88 -4.92
C ASN A 150 19.46 3.20 -4.37
N HIS A 151 18.61 4.04 -3.78
CA HIS A 151 18.97 5.34 -3.18
C HIS A 151 19.61 6.35 -4.16
N MET A 152 19.40 6.20 -5.46
CA MET A 152 19.91 7.16 -6.45
C MET A 152 18.97 8.36 -6.57
N VAL A 153 19.48 9.54 -6.24
CA VAL A 153 18.74 10.80 -6.34
C VAL A 153 18.87 11.37 -7.73
N GLY A 154 17.76 11.53 -8.43
CA GLY A 154 17.68 12.15 -9.75
C GLY A 154 16.73 11.42 -10.70
N ARG A 155 16.76 11.89 -11.95
CA ARG A 155 15.87 11.42 -13.02
C ARG A 155 16.67 10.88 -14.20
N VAL A 156 15.99 10.18 -15.10
CA VAL A 156 16.59 9.48 -16.24
C VAL A 156 17.46 10.39 -17.13
N ASP A 157 17.10 11.66 -17.28
CA ASP A 157 17.85 12.64 -18.08
C ASP A 157 19.26 12.95 -17.54
N LYS A 158 19.45 12.80 -16.21
CA LYS A 158 20.74 13.00 -15.53
C LYS A 158 21.49 11.70 -15.25
N LEU A 159 20.76 10.66 -14.87
CA LEU A 159 21.34 9.40 -14.38
C LEU A 159 21.49 8.34 -15.47
N GLY A 160 20.73 8.45 -16.57
CA GLY A 160 20.66 7.44 -17.61
C GLY A 160 19.67 6.33 -17.30
N TYR A 161 19.24 5.65 -18.34
CA TYR A 161 18.20 4.62 -18.30
C TYR A 161 18.57 3.40 -17.46
N GLU A 162 19.84 2.97 -17.50
CA GLU A 162 20.30 1.72 -16.88
C GLU A 162 20.39 1.84 -15.36
N SER A 163 20.73 3.03 -14.86
CA SER A 163 20.91 3.28 -13.42
C SER A 163 19.66 3.03 -12.58
N ALA A 164 18.46 3.10 -13.18
CA ALA A 164 17.22 2.78 -12.47
C ALA A 164 17.17 1.35 -11.92
N SER A 165 17.91 0.41 -12.53
CA SER A 165 17.95 -1.00 -12.12
C SER A 165 19.26 -1.40 -11.40
N GLU A 166 20.23 -0.49 -11.31
CA GLU A 166 21.49 -0.77 -10.60
C GLU A 166 21.28 -0.70 -9.08
N TYR A 167 21.92 -1.61 -8.34
CA TYR A 167 21.93 -1.65 -6.87
C TYR A 167 20.56 -1.73 -6.19
N THR A 168 19.53 -2.19 -6.90
CA THR A 168 18.20 -2.40 -6.34
C THR A 168 18.20 -3.52 -5.29
N ASN A 169 17.28 -3.40 -4.30
CA ASN A 169 17.15 -4.38 -3.22
C ASN A 169 15.75 -5.04 -3.25
N GLU A 170 15.70 -6.27 -3.78
CA GLU A 170 14.45 -7.04 -3.85
C GLU A 170 13.93 -7.48 -2.47
N ALA A 171 14.78 -7.58 -1.45
CA ALA A 171 14.31 -7.91 -0.11
C ALA A 171 13.48 -6.76 0.46
N VAL A 172 13.92 -5.51 0.30
CA VAL A 172 13.15 -4.31 0.66
C VAL A 172 11.87 -4.18 -0.19
N MET A 173 11.93 -4.57 -1.48
CA MET A 173 10.71 -4.66 -2.30
C MET A 173 9.70 -5.66 -1.72
N ARG A 174 10.14 -6.84 -1.27
CA ARG A 174 9.25 -7.82 -0.64
C ARG A 174 8.68 -7.33 0.69
N GLU A 175 9.45 -6.59 1.50
CA GLU A 175 8.93 -5.92 2.70
C GLU A 175 7.80 -4.93 2.36
N ALA A 176 8.00 -4.09 1.34
CA ALA A 176 7.00 -3.15 0.88
C ALA A 176 5.73 -3.84 0.37
N VAL A 177 5.87 -4.90 -0.40
CA VAL A 177 4.74 -5.70 -0.90
C VAL A 177 3.98 -6.38 0.24
N ILE A 178 4.67 -6.88 1.27
CA ILE A 178 4.01 -7.37 2.49
C ILE A 178 3.20 -6.25 3.14
N MET A 179 3.78 -5.06 3.31
CA MET A 179 3.04 -3.92 3.86
C MET A 179 1.83 -3.57 2.98
N GLN A 180 1.98 -3.54 1.65
CA GLN A 180 0.90 -3.26 0.71
C GLN A 180 -0.27 -4.24 0.85
N MET A 181 0.02 -5.52 0.98
CA MET A 181 -0.99 -6.58 1.04
C MET A 181 -1.59 -6.77 2.45
N THR A 182 -1.00 -6.18 3.48
CA THR A 182 -1.45 -6.39 4.87
C THR A 182 -1.90 -5.12 5.59
N TRP A 183 -1.57 -3.92 5.09
CA TRP A 183 -2.05 -2.66 5.64
C TRP A 183 -3.54 -2.44 5.33
N VAL A 184 -4.19 -1.51 6.06
CA VAL A 184 -5.59 -1.13 5.79
C VAL A 184 -5.69 -0.40 4.45
N GLY A 185 -6.62 -0.81 3.60
CA GLY A 185 -6.86 -0.27 2.27
C GLY A 185 -6.97 -1.36 1.20
N ALA A 186 -7.10 -0.96 -0.06
CA ALA A 186 -7.19 -1.85 -1.22
C ALA A 186 -5.82 -1.98 -1.90
N PRO A 187 -5.12 -3.12 -1.78
CA PRO A 187 -3.83 -3.32 -2.45
C PRO A 187 -3.95 -3.17 -3.96
N THR A 188 -3.12 -2.33 -4.56
CA THR A 188 -3.14 -2.04 -6.00
C THR A 188 -1.74 -2.18 -6.57
N VAL A 189 -1.55 -3.17 -7.43
CA VAL A 189 -0.27 -3.44 -8.10
C VAL A 189 -0.18 -2.64 -9.39
N TYR A 190 0.83 -1.77 -9.53
CA TYR A 190 1.15 -1.16 -10.80
C TYR A 190 1.85 -2.18 -11.70
N TYR A 191 1.39 -2.32 -12.94
CA TYR A 191 1.93 -3.35 -13.85
C TYR A 191 3.46 -3.36 -13.89
N GLY A 192 4.05 -4.54 -13.81
CA GLY A 192 5.48 -4.72 -13.88
C GLY A 192 6.21 -4.64 -12.54
N ASP A 193 5.61 -4.09 -11.48
CA ASP A 193 6.21 -4.16 -10.13
C ASP A 193 6.40 -5.61 -9.70
N GLU A 194 5.42 -6.47 -9.99
CA GLU A 194 5.48 -7.90 -9.76
C GLU A 194 6.54 -8.61 -10.59
N ALA A 195 6.93 -8.02 -11.72
CA ALA A 195 7.93 -8.59 -12.64
C ALA A 195 9.34 -7.98 -12.49
N GLY A 196 9.53 -7.08 -11.50
CA GLY A 196 10.81 -6.42 -11.23
C GLY A 196 11.15 -5.27 -12.17
N VAL A 197 10.13 -4.63 -12.78
CA VAL A 197 10.35 -3.46 -13.64
C VAL A 197 10.86 -2.29 -12.82
N CYS A 198 11.97 -1.70 -13.25
CA CYS A 198 12.55 -0.48 -12.70
C CYS A 198 12.24 0.72 -13.60
N GLY A 199 12.36 1.92 -13.05
CA GLY A 199 12.21 3.18 -13.78
C GLY A 199 12.15 4.36 -12.82
N PHE A 200 12.81 5.47 -13.21
CA PHE A 200 12.64 6.74 -12.53
C PHE A 200 11.24 7.31 -12.80
N THR A 201 10.92 8.47 -12.28
CA THR A 201 9.62 9.12 -12.47
C THR A 201 9.25 9.27 -13.95
N ASP A 202 7.99 9.55 -14.21
CA ASP A 202 7.45 9.73 -15.58
C ASP A 202 8.42 10.53 -16.48
N PRO A 203 8.68 10.08 -17.72
CA PRO A 203 8.07 8.94 -18.43
C PRO A 203 8.78 7.58 -18.24
N ASP A 204 9.91 7.51 -17.52
CA ASP A 204 10.76 6.33 -17.43
C ASP A 204 10.12 5.15 -16.67
N ASN A 205 9.24 5.43 -15.71
CA ASN A 205 8.47 4.40 -15.00
C ASN A 205 7.47 3.63 -15.87
N ARG A 206 7.15 4.15 -17.08
CA ARG A 206 6.20 3.54 -18.03
C ARG A 206 6.90 2.63 -19.04
N ARG A 207 7.97 1.95 -18.61
CA ARG A 207 8.68 0.96 -19.44
C ARG A 207 7.74 -0.19 -19.81
N THR A 208 8.01 -0.82 -20.95
CA THR A 208 7.24 -1.99 -21.40
C THR A 208 7.37 -3.15 -20.42
N TYR A 209 6.32 -3.97 -20.33
CA TYR A 209 6.37 -5.19 -19.54
C TYR A 209 7.47 -6.13 -20.11
N PRO A 210 8.29 -6.77 -19.27
CA PRO A 210 9.49 -7.51 -19.71
C PRO A 210 9.15 -8.94 -20.18
N TRP A 211 8.29 -9.07 -21.18
CA TRP A 211 7.85 -10.37 -21.71
C TRP A 211 8.99 -11.30 -22.03
N GLY A 212 9.03 -12.49 -21.39
CA GLY A 212 10.06 -13.49 -21.52
C GLY A 212 11.33 -13.22 -20.70
N HIS A 213 11.35 -12.14 -19.90
CA HIS A 213 12.44 -11.74 -19.01
C HIS A 213 11.93 -11.32 -17.62
N GLU A 214 10.76 -11.81 -17.25
CA GLU A 214 10.12 -11.50 -15.99
C GLU A 214 10.91 -12.06 -14.81
N ASN A 215 10.90 -11.35 -13.68
CA ASN A 215 11.37 -11.90 -12.42
C ASN A 215 10.33 -12.89 -11.87
N HIS A 216 10.49 -14.16 -12.21
CA HIS A 216 9.52 -15.21 -11.84
C HIS A 216 9.43 -15.46 -10.34
N GLU A 217 10.51 -15.22 -9.57
CA GLU A 217 10.50 -15.34 -8.11
C GLU A 217 9.62 -14.24 -7.49
N LEU A 218 9.78 -13.00 -7.96
CA LEU A 218 8.98 -11.87 -7.48
C LEU A 218 7.50 -12.02 -7.88
N ILE A 219 7.21 -12.57 -9.08
CA ILE A 219 5.84 -12.90 -9.50
C ILE A 219 5.24 -13.97 -8.57
N ALA A 220 5.99 -15.03 -8.26
CA ALA A 220 5.52 -16.08 -7.35
C ALA A 220 5.22 -15.49 -5.97
N PHE A 221 6.13 -14.67 -5.45
CA PHE A 221 5.94 -13.98 -4.18
C PHE A 221 4.65 -13.13 -4.15
N HIS A 222 4.41 -12.33 -5.21
CA HIS A 222 3.17 -11.53 -5.30
C HIS A 222 1.92 -12.42 -5.31
N LYS A 223 1.94 -13.55 -6.05
CA LYS A 223 0.81 -14.49 -6.08
C LYS A 223 0.52 -15.06 -4.69
N ASP A 224 1.56 -15.47 -3.98
CA ASP A 224 1.42 -16.08 -2.66
C ASP A 224 0.89 -15.09 -1.63
N ILE A 225 1.45 -13.88 -1.55
CA ILE A 225 0.97 -12.88 -0.58
C ILE A 225 -0.42 -12.34 -0.94
N ILE A 226 -0.76 -12.21 -2.22
CA ILE A 226 -2.12 -11.88 -2.69
C ILE A 226 -3.11 -12.96 -2.25
N GLN A 227 -2.72 -14.25 -2.34
CA GLN A 227 -3.57 -15.34 -1.88
C GLN A 227 -3.81 -15.27 -0.36
N ILE A 228 -2.76 -15.02 0.43
CA ILE A 228 -2.86 -14.79 1.88
C ILE A 228 -3.85 -13.65 2.17
N HIS A 229 -3.73 -12.51 1.47
CA HIS A 229 -4.65 -11.38 1.62
C HIS A 229 -6.11 -11.78 1.34
N LYS A 230 -6.35 -12.48 0.22
CA LYS A 230 -7.71 -12.88 -0.19
C LYS A 230 -8.37 -13.87 0.76
N GLU A 231 -7.58 -14.74 1.38
CA GLU A 231 -8.07 -15.77 2.30
C GLU A 231 -8.22 -15.28 3.75
N SER A 232 -7.62 -14.13 4.10
CA SER A 232 -7.67 -13.58 5.43
C SER A 232 -8.79 -12.55 5.59
N GLU A 233 -9.73 -12.84 6.50
CA GLU A 233 -10.74 -11.88 6.90
C GLU A 233 -10.13 -10.68 7.63
N ALA A 234 -9.16 -10.95 8.50
CA ALA A 234 -8.46 -9.90 9.25
C ALA A 234 -7.74 -8.90 8.34
N LEU A 235 -7.09 -9.36 7.27
CA LEU A 235 -6.41 -8.46 6.32
C LEU A 235 -7.39 -7.61 5.51
N ARG A 236 -8.57 -8.16 5.19
CA ARG A 236 -9.59 -7.44 4.40
C ARG A 236 -10.43 -6.46 5.23
N TYR A 237 -10.83 -6.86 6.44
CA TYR A 237 -11.82 -6.12 7.24
C TYR A 237 -11.39 -5.87 8.69
N GLY A 238 -10.27 -6.47 9.14
CA GLY A 238 -9.86 -6.42 10.53
C GLY A 238 -9.36 -5.05 10.97
N SER A 239 -9.41 -4.83 12.27
CA SER A 239 -8.80 -3.68 12.93
C SER A 239 -7.29 -3.66 12.74
N LEU A 240 -6.68 -2.50 12.94
CA LEU A 240 -5.22 -2.31 12.90
C LEU A 240 -4.75 -1.86 14.29
N GLU A 241 -3.70 -2.48 14.79
CA GLU A 241 -2.99 -2.04 15.99
C GLU A 241 -1.47 -2.07 15.76
N ILE A 242 -0.80 -0.98 16.10
CA ILE A 242 0.67 -0.93 16.07
C ILE A 242 1.20 -1.58 17.36
N LEU A 243 2.02 -2.60 17.21
CA LEU A 243 2.54 -3.40 18.33
C LEU A 243 3.92 -2.96 18.78
N LEU A 244 4.80 -2.66 17.82
CA LEU A 244 6.18 -2.26 18.06
C LEU A 244 6.64 -1.29 16.97
N GLY A 245 7.40 -0.28 17.35
CA GLY A 245 8.10 0.63 16.46
C GLY A 245 9.47 0.96 17.03
N GLU A 246 10.52 0.56 16.32
CA GLU A 246 11.92 0.86 16.62
C GLU A 246 12.65 1.25 15.34
N GLU A 247 13.90 1.67 15.43
CA GLU A 247 14.70 1.97 14.26
C GLU A 247 14.79 0.75 13.32
N ASN A 248 14.33 0.92 12.07
CA ASN A 248 14.27 -0.11 11.03
C ASN A 248 13.46 -1.37 11.43
N LEU A 249 12.51 -1.24 12.35
CA LEU A 249 11.66 -2.33 12.82
C LEU A 249 10.24 -1.83 13.07
N LEU A 250 9.28 -2.50 12.47
CA LEU A 250 7.85 -2.23 12.66
C LEU A 250 7.11 -3.54 12.88
N ALA A 251 6.25 -3.60 13.89
CA ALA A 251 5.29 -4.69 14.02
C ALA A 251 3.88 -4.14 14.21
N TYR A 252 2.92 -4.76 13.53
CA TYR A 252 1.51 -4.42 13.66
C TYR A 252 0.63 -5.66 13.54
N GLY A 253 -0.58 -5.56 14.07
CA GLY A 253 -1.60 -6.59 14.01
C GLY A 253 -2.80 -6.15 13.18
N ARG A 254 -3.35 -7.10 12.41
CA ARG A 254 -4.66 -7.02 11.78
C ARG A 254 -5.53 -8.11 12.41
N PHE A 255 -6.71 -7.75 12.91
CA PHE A 255 -7.49 -8.74 13.67
C PHE A 255 -8.99 -8.53 13.57
N THR A 256 -9.69 -9.67 13.61
CA THR A 256 -11.13 -9.80 13.83
C THR A 256 -11.35 -10.69 15.04
N GLU A 257 -12.59 -10.97 15.40
CA GLU A 257 -12.89 -11.93 16.46
C GLU A 257 -12.34 -13.33 16.14
N ALA A 258 -12.41 -13.77 14.89
CA ALA A 258 -12.03 -15.13 14.47
C ALA A 258 -10.56 -15.28 14.07
N GLU A 259 -9.89 -14.22 13.63
CA GLU A 259 -8.54 -14.29 13.06
C GLU A 259 -7.66 -13.15 13.55
N LYS A 260 -6.41 -13.46 13.91
CA LYS A 260 -5.37 -12.50 14.30
C LYS A 260 -4.17 -12.71 13.39
N VAL A 261 -3.76 -11.66 12.68
CA VAL A 261 -2.59 -11.67 11.80
C VAL A 261 -1.58 -10.67 12.33
N ILE A 262 -0.37 -11.14 12.57
CA ILE A 262 0.75 -10.31 13.04
C ILE A 262 1.75 -10.17 11.91
N ILE A 263 2.16 -8.96 11.65
CA ILE A 263 3.13 -8.60 10.63
C ILE A 263 4.33 -7.96 11.31
N ILE A 264 5.53 -8.41 10.97
CA ILE A 264 6.78 -7.82 11.43
C ILE A 264 7.63 -7.49 10.21
N ILE A 265 8.06 -6.25 10.10
CA ILE A 265 8.97 -5.73 9.07
C ILE A 265 10.31 -5.40 9.75
N HIS A 266 11.38 -6.04 9.30
CA HIS A 266 12.70 -5.93 9.88
C HIS A 266 13.69 -5.44 8.82
N ASN A 267 13.66 -4.14 8.52
CA ASN A 267 14.49 -3.47 7.52
C ASN A 267 15.90 -3.15 8.06
N ARG A 268 16.48 -4.10 8.81
CA ARG A 268 17.85 -4.01 9.35
C ARG A 268 18.83 -4.80 8.49
N SER A 269 20.04 -4.30 8.37
CA SER A 269 21.13 -4.97 7.66
C SER A 269 21.85 -6.05 8.49
N GLU A 270 21.37 -6.37 9.67
CA GLU A 270 21.91 -7.35 10.58
C GLU A 270 20.83 -8.24 11.19
N LEU A 271 21.23 -9.36 11.75
CA LEU A 271 20.36 -10.27 12.48
C LEU A 271 20.01 -9.67 13.84
N SER A 272 18.76 -9.78 14.26
CA SER A 272 18.40 -9.43 15.65
C SER A 272 17.27 -10.29 16.19
N GLU A 273 17.27 -10.48 17.51
CA GLU A 273 16.14 -11.02 18.23
C GLU A 273 15.09 -9.91 18.41
N VAL A 274 13.83 -10.24 18.14
CA VAL A 274 12.70 -9.31 18.23
C VAL A 274 11.65 -9.90 19.15
N THR A 275 11.18 -9.11 20.12
CA THR A 275 10.06 -9.44 21.00
C THR A 275 8.87 -8.56 20.66
N VAL A 276 7.72 -9.15 20.35
CA VAL A 276 6.51 -8.43 19.95
C VAL A 276 5.36 -8.72 20.90
N PRO A 277 4.72 -7.70 21.51
CA PRO A 277 3.57 -7.86 22.42
C PRO A 277 2.27 -8.11 21.61
N VAL A 278 2.10 -9.33 21.14
CA VAL A 278 0.99 -9.73 20.24
C VAL A 278 -0.38 -9.73 20.92
N TRP A 279 -0.42 -9.75 22.27
CA TRP A 279 -1.66 -9.64 23.05
C TRP A 279 -2.42 -8.34 22.74
N ARG A 280 -1.74 -7.28 22.33
CA ARG A 280 -2.36 -6.01 21.93
C ARG A 280 -3.24 -6.13 20.68
N ALA A 281 -3.00 -7.13 19.84
CA ALA A 281 -3.85 -7.50 18.70
C ALA A 281 -4.77 -8.69 19.05
N GLU A 282 -5.16 -8.83 20.32
CA GLU A 282 -6.06 -9.86 20.83
C GLU A 282 -5.58 -11.30 20.61
N VAL A 283 -4.30 -11.52 20.42
CA VAL A 283 -3.71 -12.87 20.41
C VAL A 283 -3.71 -13.42 21.85
N PRO A 284 -4.13 -14.69 22.08
CA PRO A 284 -4.13 -15.27 23.42
C PRO A 284 -2.76 -15.23 24.08
N MET A 285 -2.74 -15.08 25.43
CA MET A 285 -1.51 -15.01 26.23
C MET A 285 -0.62 -16.24 26.07
N LYS A 286 -1.19 -17.40 25.70
CA LYS A 286 -0.44 -18.61 25.39
C LYS A 286 -1.10 -19.35 24.23
N CYS A 287 -0.40 -19.41 23.10
CA CYS A 287 -0.87 -20.12 21.90
C CYS A 287 0.31 -20.40 20.94
N LYS A 288 0.01 -20.97 19.79
CA LYS A 288 0.95 -21.06 18.66
C LYS A 288 0.40 -20.27 17.49
N MET A 289 1.25 -19.51 16.84
CA MET A 289 0.96 -18.83 15.59
C MET A 289 1.67 -19.52 14.43
N GLN A 290 0.99 -19.66 13.30
CA GLN A 290 1.56 -20.21 12.09
C GLN A 290 2.12 -19.11 11.20
N SER A 291 3.38 -19.23 10.77
CA SER A 291 3.96 -18.38 9.72
C SER A 291 3.31 -18.71 8.38
N ASN A 292 2.66 -17.76 7.77
CA ASN A 292 2.12 -17.89 6.41
C ASN A 292 3.20 -17.62 5.36
N ILE A 293 4.00 -16.58 5.56
CA ILE A 293 5.11 -16.22 4.70
C ILE A 293 6.23 -15.60 5.53
N TYR A 294 7.47 -15.96 5.22
CA TYR A 294 8.68 -15.35 5.75
C TYR A 294 9.58 -14.92 4.59
N SER A 295 9.77 -13.63 4.40
CA SER A 295 10.70 -13.03 3.44
C SER A 295 12.05 -12.76 4.10
N TYR A 296 13.14 -12.93 3.38
CA TYR A 296 14.51 -12.69 3.86
C TYR A 296 15.40 -12.18 2.70
N GLU A 297 16.62 -11.82 2.98
CA GLU A 297 17.56 -11.18 2.03
C GLU A 297 17.58 -11.85 0.62
N HIS A 298 17.51 -13.17 0.53
CA HIS A 298 17.70 -13.92 -0.71
C HIS A 298 16.46 -14.64 -1.23
N GLY A 299 15.27 -14.35 -0.71
CA GLY A 299 14.03 -14.99 -1.15
C GLY A 299 12.95 -15.02 -0.09
N TYR A 300 12.09 -16.03 -0.14
CA TYR A 300 11.00 -16.20 0.84
C TYR A 300 10.66 -17.68 1.03
N LYS A 301 9.88 -17.97 2.08
CA LYS A 301 9.36 -19.30 2.40
C LYS A 301 7.89 -19.19 2.79
N MET A 302 7.09 -20.17 2.37
CA MET A 302 5.70 -20.34 2.77
C MET A 302 5.59 -21.29 3.94
N ASP A 303 4.64 -21.06 4.85
CA ASP A 303 4.24 -21.93 5.97
C ASP A 303 5.41 -22.56 6.77
N SER A 304 6.48 -21.77 6.93
CA SER A 304 7.79 -22.30 7.29
C SER A 304 7.91 -22.72 8.75
N GLU A 305 7.23 -22.03 9.69
CA GLU A 305 7.47 -22.21 11.12
C GLU A 305 6.22 -21.95 11.96
N GLN A 306 6.21 -22.53 13.15
CA GLN A 306 5.28 -22.18 14.22
C GLN A 306 6.01 -21.39 15.30
N TYR A 307 5.46 -20.26 15.68
CA TYR A 307 5.97 -19.43 16.76
C TYR A 307 5.12 -19.62 18.02
N LEU A 308 5.80 -19.82 19.15
CA LEU A 308 5.14 -19.94 20.45
C LEU A 308 4.90 -18.53 21.02
N VAL A 309 3.68 -18.28 21.43
CA VAL A 309 3.32 -17.12 22.23
C VAL A 309 3.31 -17.53 23.70
N GLU A 310 4.09 -16.83 24.51
CA GLU A 310 4.14 -16.98 25.97
C GLU A 310 3.96 -15.61 26.61
N ASP A 311 3.15 -15.53 27.65
CA ASP A 311 2.81 -14.28 28.35
C ASP A 311 2.34 -13.14 27.42
N GLY A 312 1.71 -13.50 26.27
CA GLY A 312 1.22 -12.55 25.27
C GLY A 312 2.28 -12.00 24.32
N GLU A 313 3.49 -12.53 24.38
CA GLU A 313 4.61 -12.10 23.53
C GLU A 313 5.08 -13.24 22.62
N VAL A 314 5.57 -12.85 21.44
CA VAL A 314 6.31 -13.75 20.56
C VAL A 314 7.76 -13.26 20.46
N VAL A 315 8.71 -14.20 20.58
CA VAL A 315 10.14 -13.94 20.43
C VAL A 315 10.65 -14.70 19.22
N LEU A 316 11.31 -13.99 18.30
CA LEU A 316 11.85 -14.60 17.09
C LEU A 316 13.15 -13.93 16.65
N ASN A 317 14.02 -14.73 15.99
CA ASN A 317 15.23 -14.21 15.36
C ASN A 317 14.92 -13.80 13.93
N MET A 318 15.02 -12.50 13.63
CA MET A 318 14.79 -11.94 12.30
C MET A 318 16.09 -11.85 11.52
N GLY A 319 16.04 -12.23 10.24
CA GLY A 319 17.14 -12.08 9.29
C GLY A 319 17.33 -10.65 8.82
N LYS A 320 18.35 -10.42 8.00
CA LYS A 320 18.54 -9.13 7.33
C LYS A 320 17.42 -8.89 6.33
N TYR A 321 16.91 -7.65 6.26
CA TYR A 321 15.86 -7.25 5.32
C TYR A 321 14.78 -8.32 5.22
N SER A 322 14.12 -8.59 6.33
CA SER A 322 13.18 -9.71 6.45
C SER A 322 11.82 -9.26 6.96
N ALA A 323 10.80 -9.99 6.56
CA ALA A 323 9.46 -9.77 7.07
C ALA A 323 8.73 -11.09 7.27
N VAL A 324 7.82 -11.12 8.24
CA VAL A 324 6.99 -12.28 8.52
C VAL A 324 5.52 -11.88 8.64
N VAL A 325 4.66 -12.71 8.09
CA VAL A 325 3.21 -12.68 8.33
C VAL A 325 2.84 -13.96 9.03
N MET A 326 2.27 -13.88 10.21
CA MET A 326 1.85 -15.05 10.99
C MET A 326 0.40 -14.91 11.45
N THR A 327 -0.30 -16.03 11.52
CA THR A 327 -1.73 -16.07 11.81
C THR A 327 -2.04 -16.97 13.00
N TYR A 328 -2.98 -16.50 13.81
CA TYR A 328 -3.72 -17.29 14.79
C TYR A 328 -5.21 -17.30 14.40
N LYS A 329 -5.83 -18.47 14.38
CA LYS A 329 -7.28 -18.64 14.21
C LYS A 329 -7.86 -19.26 15.48
N SER A 330 -8.89 -18.60 16.01
CA SER A 330 -9.60 -19.03 17.22
C SER A 330 -10.56 -20.20 16.94
#